data_07602caaebd69ffc2507d2dfefcac85f
#
_entry.id   07602caaebd69ffc2507d2dfefcac85f
#
_cell.length_a   1.000
_cell.length_b   1.000
_cell.length_c   1.000
_cell.angle_alpha   90.00
_cell.angle_beta   90.00
_cell.angle_gamma   90.00
#
_symmetry.space_group_name_H-M   'P 1'
#
loop_
_entity.id
_entity.type
_entity.pdbx_description
1 polymer ?
#
loop_
_entity_poly.entity_id
_entity_poly.type
_entity_poly.pdbx_seq_one_letter_code
_entity_poly.pdbx_strand_id
1 'polypeptide(L)'
;MSSGNLADFVAYQKSLELFDHVVEDMDRYMQSYRLGRIVSQQLASADSVCSNIEEGYGRHSTTEYRRFLIIARGSLRETQGRYGRLKQ
;
A
#
# COMPACT_ATOMS: atom_id res chain seq x y z
N MET A 1 14.37 -17.89 -0.53
CA MET A 1 13.87 -17.45 0.77
C MET A 1 13.78 -18.62 1.63
N SER A 2 14.52 -18.54 2.61
CA SER A 2 14.78 -19.77 3.28
C SER A 2 13.76 -20.12 4.31
N SER A 3 13.42 -19.30 5.21
CA SER A 3 12.78 -19.83 6.39
C SER A 3 11.65 -19.01 6.93
N GLY A 4 11.40 -17.89 6.37
CA GLY A 4 10.30 -17.06 6.83
C GLY A 4 9.06 -17.32 6.02
N ASN A 5 7.92 -16.89 6.53
CA ASN A 5 6.72 -16.81 5.74
C ASN A 5 6.39 -15.34 5.52
N LEU A 6 5.35 -15.07 4.75
CA LEU A 6 4.98 -13.71 4.40
C LEU A 6 4.74 -12.85 5.65
N ALA A 7 4.15 -13.40 6.69
CA ALA A 7 3.86 -12.65 7.90
C ALA A 7 5.10 -12.13 8.60
N ASP A 8 6.25 -12.80 8.42
CA ASP A 8 7.52 -12.39 9.02
C ASP A 8 8.31 -11.40 8.17
N PHE A 9 7.86 -11.15 6.95
CA PHE A 9 8.54 -10.24 6.04
C PHE A 9 8.30 -8.80 6.49
N VAL A 10 9.36 -8.11 6.86
CA VAL A 10 9.25 -6.75 7.45
C VAL A 10 8.56 -5.78 6.52
N ALA A 11 8.86 -5.81 5.22
CA ALA A 11 8.22 -4.93 4.26
C ALA A 11 6.72 -5.14 4.24
N TYR A 12 6.27 -6.39 4.37
CA TYR A 12 4.85 -6.69 4.40
C TYR A 12 4.21 -6.16 5.68
N GLN A 13 4.86 -6.37 6.81
CA GLN A 13 4.36 -5.85 8.10
C GLN A 13 4.18 -4.33 8.03
N LYS A 14 5.16 -3.63 7.45
CA LYS A 14 5.09 -2.18 7.30
C LYS A 14 3.98 -1.76 6.34
N SER A 15 3.74 -2.54 5.30
CA SER A 15 2.64 -2.24 4.36
C SER A 15 1.28 -2.38 5.02
N LEU A 16 1.12 -3.36 5.92
CA LEU A 16 -0.12 -3.53 6.68
C LEU A 16 -0.33 -2.37 7.65
N GLU A 17 0.73 -1.91 8.30
CA GLU A 17 0.66 -0.73 9.17
C GLU A 17 0.24 0.50 8.38
N LEU A 18 0.82 0.68 7.20
CA LEU A 18 0.44 1.78 6.32
C LEU A 18 -1.04 1.70 5.97
N PHE A 19 -1.51 0.53 5.59
CA PHE A 19 -2.91 0.34 5.21
C PHE A 19 -3.84 0.72 6.37
N ASP A 20 -3.52 0.24 7.57
CA ASP A 20 -4.33 0.55 8.76
C ASP A 20 -4.36 2.04 9.05
N HIS A 21 -3.23 2.72 8.92
CA HIS A 21 -3.17 4.17 9.11
C HIS A 21 -4.00 4.92 8.06
N VAL A 22 -3.94 4.45 6.82
CA VAL A 22 -4.73 5.08 5.74
C VAL A 22 -6.22 4.91 6.01
N VAL A 23 -6.65 3.71 6.41
CA VAL A 23 -8.05 3.48 6.73
C VAL A 23 -8.51 4.43 7.84
N GLU A 24 -7.72 4.53 8.90
CA GLU A 24 -8.04 5.39 10.03
C GLU A 24 -8.10 6.86 9.63
N ASP A 25 -7.10 7.31 8.85
CA ASP A 25 -7.07 8.70 8.39
C ASP A 25 -8.22 9.02 7.45
N MET A 26 -8.56 8.10 6.57
CA MET A 26 -9.61 8.33 5.57
C MET A 26 -10.99 8.42 6.21
N ASP A 27 -11.18 7.83 7.38
CA ASP A 27 -12.44 7.98 8.11
C ASP A 27 -12.79 9.44 8.35
N ARG A 28 -11.79 10.29 8.55
CA ARG A 28 -12.00 11.71 8.77
C ARG A 28 -12.57 12.40 7.54
N TYR A 29 -12.25 11.91 6.36
CA TYR A 29 -12.65 12.54 5.09
C TYR A 29 -13.92 11.93 4.53
N MET A 30 -14.39 10.80 5.06
CA MET A 30 -15.58 10.14 4.55
C MET A 30 -16.84 10.98 4.70
N GLN A 31 -16.85 11.94 5.64
CA GLN A 31 -17.94 12.84 5.84
C GLN A 31 -18.05 13.88 4.72
N SER A 32 -16.99 14.07 3.96
CA SER A 32 -16.97 15.08 2.91
C SER A 32 -17.35 14.43 1.58
N TYR A 33 -18.48 14.82 1.06
CA TYR A 33 -18.93 14.39 -0.26
C TYR A 33 -17.90 14.73 -1.34
N ARG A 34 -17.22 15.87 -1.19
CA ARG A 34 -16.29 16.37 -2.19
C ARG A 34 -15.01 15.51 -2.26
N LEU A 35 -14.66 14.83 -1.18
CA LEU A 35 -13.41 14.08 -1.09
C LEU A 35 -13.60 12.57 -1.27
N GLY A 36 -14.83 12.13 -1.57
CA GLY A 36 -15.10 10.69 -1.68
C GLY A 36 -14.20 9.96 -2.67
N ARG A 37 -13.93 10.59 -3.82
CA ARG A 37 -13.08 9.98 -4.83
C ARG A 37 -11.63 9.88 -4.37
N ILE A 38 -11.15 10.91 -3.70
CA ILE A 38 -9.77 10.91 -3.16
C ILE A 38 -9.63 9.85 -2.08
N VAL A 39 -10.64 9.70 -1.22
CA VAL A 39 -10.65 8.65 -0.20
C VAL A 39 -10.55 7.27 -0.86
N SER A 40 -11.37 7.01 -1.86
CA SER A 40 -11.35 5.76 -2.61
C SER A 40 -9.98 5.48 -3.21
N GLN A 41 -9.38 6.48 -3.83
CA GLN A 41 -8.06 6.35 -4.45
C GLN A 41 -6.98 6.11 -3.43
N GLN A 42 -7.07 6.74 -2.27
CA GLN A 42 -6.07 6.57 -1.20
C GLN A 42 -6.12 5.15 -0.64
N LEU A 43 -7.33 4.65 -0.40
CA LEU A 43 -7.49 3.28 0.07
C LEU A 43 -6.99 2.28 -0.97
N ALA A 44 -7.29 2.52 -2.25
CA ALA A 44 -6.88 1.63 -3.33
C ALA A 44 -5.35 1.58 -3.48
N SER A 45 -4.67 2.73 -3.41
CA SER A 45 -3.21 2.74 -3.55
C SER A 45 -2.52 2.11 -2.33
N ALA A 46 -3.02 2.36 -1.13
CA ALA A 46 -2.48 1.72 0.07
C ALA A 46 -2.67 0.20 0.01
N ASP A 47 -3.84 -0.26 -0.43
CA ASP A 47 -4.11 -1.69 -0.62
C ASP A 47 -3.17 -2.29 -1.65
N SER A 48 -2.89 -1.55 -2.72
CA SER A 48 -2.00 -2.01 -3.79
C SER A 48 -0.57 -2.25 -3.29
N VAL A 49 -0.10 -1.49 -2.30
CA VAL A 49 1.22 -1.75 -1.70
C VAL A 49 1.23 -3.15 -1.11
N CYS A 50 0.23 -3.48 -0.31
CA CYS A 50 0.13 -4.78 0.35
C CYS A 50 -0.02 -5.91 -0.67
N SER A 51 -0.93 -5.76 -1.62
CA SER A 51 -1.25 -6.84 -2.55
C SER A 51 -0.08 -7.15 -3.48
N ASN A 52 0.70 -6.15 -3.87
CA ASN A 52 1.86 -6.39 -4.73
C ASN A 52 3.01 -7.03 -3.96
N ILE A 53 3.18 -6.73 -2.68
CA ILE A 53 4.16 -7.45 -1.87
C ILE A 53 3.73 -8.91 -1.71
N GLU A 54 2.45 -9.16 -1.48
CA GLU A 54 1.90 -10.52 -1.38
C GLU A 54 2.16 -11.30 -2.67
N GLU A 55 1.83 -10.69 -3.80
CA GLU A 55 2.03 -11.33 -5.10
C GLU A 55 3.49 -11.63 -5.38
N GLY A 56 4.36 -10.66 -5.12
CA GLY A 56 5.79 -10.83 -5.36
C GLY A 56 6.40 -11.90 -4.49
N TYR A 57 5.98 -11.98 -3.26
CA TYR A 57 6.53 -12.93 -2.30
C TYR A 57 6.35 -14.38 -2.77
N GLY A 58 5.25 -14.65 -3.45
CA GLY A 58 4.95 -16.00 -3.93
C GLY A 58 5.62 -16.38 -5.24
N ARG A 59 6.37 -15.49 -5.86
CA ARG A 59 6.96 -15.76 -7.17
C ARG A 59 8.28 -16.53 -7.04
N HIS A 60 8.55 -17.35 -8.07
CA HIS A 60 9.74 -18.20 -8.08
C HIS A 60 10.96 -17.49 -8.64
N SER A 61 10.79 -16.47 -9.47
CA SER A 61 11.93 -15.80 -10.08
C SER A 61 12.19 -14.44 -9.41
N THR A 62 13.47 -14.11 -9.30
CA THR A 62 13.90 -12.82 -8.76
C THR A 62 13.38 -11.67 -9.60
N THR A 63 13.33 -11.86 -10.92
CA THR A 63 12.84 -10.82 -11.83
C THR A 63 11.39 -10.50 -11.55
N GLU A 64 10.54 -11.51 -11.38
CA GLU A 64 9.13 -11.28 -11.09
C GLU A 64 8.92 -10.67 -9.71
N TYR A 65 9.67 -11.16 -8.72
CA TYR A 65 9.62 -10.60 -7.37
C TYR A 65 9.93 -9.11 -7.39
N ARG A 66 11.03 -8.76 -8.07
CA ARG A 66 11.44 -7.36 -8.19
C ARG A 66 10.37 -6.51 -8.89
N ARG A 67 9.74 -7.05 -9.92
CA ARG A 67 8.70 -6.36 -10.65
C ARG A 67 7.54 -5.95 -9.74
N PHE A 68 7.08 -6.89 -8.91
CA PHE A 68 5.98 -6.60 -7.99
C PHE A 68 6.39 -5.59 -6.92
N LEU A 69 7.63 -5.63 -6.46
CA LEU A 69 8.13 -4.64 -5.51
C LEU A 69 8.19 -3.24 -6.13
N ILE A 70 8.53 -3.15 -7.40
CA ILE A 70 8.53 -1.85 -8.11
C ILE A 70 7.12 -1.29 -8.20
N ILE A 71 6.13 -2.14 -8.48
CA ILE A 71 4.74 -1.71 -8.52
C ILE A 71 4.29 -1.25 -7.13
N ALA A 72 4.65 -2.00 -6.10
CA ALA A 72 4.33 -1.63 -4.72
C ALA A 72 4.92 -0.28 -4.35
N ARG A 73 6.16 -0.01 -4.77
CA ARG A 73 6.82 1.28 -4.54
C ARG A 73 6.08 2.42 -5.21
N GLY A 74 5.61 2.19 -6.44
CA GLY A 74 4.81 3.19 -7.17
C GLY A 74 3.52 3.52 -6.42
N SER A 75 2.85 2.50 -5.91
CA SER A 75 1.63 2.67 -5.14
C SER A 75 1.88 3.42 -3.83
N LEU A 76 3.01 3.14 -3.19
CA LEU A 76 3.41 3.86 -1.97
C LEU A 76 3.63 5.34 -2.27
N ARG A 77 4.32 5.65 -3.37
CA ARG A 77 4.55 7.04 -3.77
C ARG A 77 3.24 7.77 -4.05
N GLU A 78 2.28 7.11 -4.68
CA GLU A 78 0.96 7.70 -4.91
C GLU A 78 0.27 8.02 -3.59
N THR A 79 0.34 7.10 -2.62
CA THR A 79 -0.26 7.28 -1.31
C THR A 79 0.39 8.47 -0.59
N GLN A 80 1.70 8.55 -0.62
CA GLN A 80 2.45 9.65 0.01
C GLN A 80 2.15 10.99 -0.66
N GLY A 81 2.10 11.01 -1.98
CA GLY A 81 1.80 12.24 -2.73
C GLY A 81 0.41 12.75 -2.42
N ARG A 82 -0.55 11.84 -2.29
CA ARG A 82 -1.93 12.22 -1.98
C ARG A 82 -2.03 12.79 -0.57
N TYR A 83 -1.31 12.22 0.38
CA TYR A 83 -1.24 12.81 1.73
C TYR A 83 -0.69 14.23 1.69
N GLY A 84 0.36 14.46 0.90
CA GLY A 84 0.91 15.80 0.77
C GLY A 84 -0.12 16.82 0.31
N ARG A 85 -0.96 16.42 -0.64
CA ARG A 85 -2.01 17.31 -1.14
C ARG A 85 -3.14 17.49 -0.14
N LEU A 86 -3.48 16.44 0.60
CA LEU A 86 -4.57 16.52 1.58
C LEU A 86 -4.24 17.40 2.78
N LYS A 87 -2.96 17.53 3.08
CA LYS A 87 -2.53 18.29 4.26
C LYS A 87 -2.35 19.79 4.02
N GLN A 88 -2.58 20.24 2.83
CA GLN A 88 -2.47 21.68 2.52
C GLN A 88 -3.66 22.48 2.98
#